data_451901d52deb5d0d22366b14588c7a21
#
_entry.id   451901d52deb5d0d22366b14588c7a21
#
_cell.length_a   1.000
_cell.length_b   1.000
_cell.length_c   1.000
_cell.angle_alpha   90.00
_cell.angle_beta   90.00
_cell.angle_gamma   90.00
#
_symmetry.space_group_name_H-M   'P 1'
#
loop_
_entity.id
_entity.type
_entity.pdbx_description
1 polymer ?
#
loop_
_entity_poly.entity_id
_entity_poly.type
_entity_poly.pdbx_seq_one_letter_code
_entity_poly.pdbx_strand_id
1 'polypeptide(L)'
;MRDLKHLIYFENLLQEANNELVQQAKAEGKFAIGYTCYFMPEVLLDLPGCFSVRLRAPRCSSPDIATYYMSARVCHYGRSLFERALEGGYNFLDAQFGTETCTVTCRFQEHLGYMDVIQNPDFFVTFTDVPFKKNQNSIVHYEDQLQAHVLDPMHEKYGIDISDEALMKAIELHNEVSAVINEIGDYRKLDNPTITGYEFHVIQLCSQVCPKDLI
;
A
#
# COMPACT_ATOMS: atom_id res chain seq x y z
N MET A 1 -2.56 -5.99 -35.42
CA MET A 1 -3.52 -5.82 -34.31
C MET A 1 -2.68 -5.86 -33.04
N ARG A 2 -2.76 -4.86 -32.18
CA ARG A 2 -1.98 -4.82 -30.92
C ARG A 2 -2.59 -5.86 -29.96
N ASP A 3 -1.75 -6.70 -29.36
CA ASP A 3 -2.23 -7.64 -28.32
C ASP A 3 -2.39 -6.89 -27.00
N LEU A 4 -3.62 -6.74 -26.55
CA LEU A 4 -3.98 -6.05 -25.30
C LEU A 4 -4.20 -7.02 -24.12
N LYS A 5 -3.90 -8.31 -24.28
CA LYS A 5 -4.19 -9.35 -23.30
C LYS A 5 -3.59 -9.02 -21.92
N HIS A 6 -2.34 -8.61 -21.88
CA HIS A 6 -1.67 -8.27 -20.62
C HIS A 6 -2.24 -6.98 -20.01
N LEU A 7 -2.58 -5.97 -20.82
CA LEU A 7 -3.20 -4.76 -20.30
C LEU A 7 -4.56 -5.07 -19.65
N ILE A 8 -5.39 -5.87 -20.29
CA ILE A 8 -6.70 -6.28 -19.74
C ILE A 8 -6.51 -7.05 -18.42
N TYR A 9 -5.48 -7.89 -18.34
CA TYR A 9 -5.16 -8.58 -17.10
C TYR A 9 -4.82 -7.61 -15.96
N PHE A 10 -3.91 -6.66 -16.20
CA PHE A 10 -3.56 -5.64 -15.20
C PHE A 10 -4.74 -4.73 -14.84
N GLU A 11 -5.58 -4.35 -15.79
CA GLU A 11 -6.80 -3.59 -15.51
C GLU A 11 -7.76 -4.37 -14.60
N ASN A 12 -7.88 -5.68 -14.77
CA ASN A 12 -8.70 -6.53 -13.93
C ASN A 12 -8.17 -6.59 -12.49
N LEU A 13 -6.85 -6.67 -12.28
CA LEU A 13 -6.24 -6.61 -10.95
C LEU A 13 -6.59 -5.30 -10.22
N LEU A 14 -6.80 -4.21 -10.94
CA LEU A 14 -7.14 -2.90 -10.36
C LEU A 14 -8.63 -2.73 -10.02
N GLN A 15 -9.50 -3.67 -10.38
CA GLN A 15 -10.94 -3.56 -10.13
C GLN A 15 -11.31 -3.77 -8.66
N GLU A 16 -10.49 -4.54 -7.91
CA GLU A 16 -10.70 -4.79 -6.48
C GLU A 16 -9.38 -4.59 -5.71
N ALA A 17 -9.50 -4.13 -4.46
CA ALA A 17 -8.33 -4.07 -3.56
C ALA A 17 -7.86 -5.48 -3.18
N ASN A 18 -8.79 -6.39 -2.94
CA ASN A 18 -8.54 -7.82 -2.71
C ASN A 18 -8.53 -8.59 -4.04
N ASN A 19 -7.56 -8.27 -4.92
CA ASN A 19 -7.43 -8.92 -6.22
C ASN A 19 -6.85 -10.35 -6.10
N GLU A 20 -6.82 -11.07 -7.22
CA GLU A 20 -6.40 -12.48 -7.22
C GLU A 20 -4.98 -12.71 -6.73
N LEU A 21 -4.02 -11.80 -6.98
CA LEU A 21 -2.65 -11.92 -6.50
C LEU A 21 -2.56 -11.67 -4.99
N VAL A 22 -3.35 -10.74 -4.47
CA VAL A 22 -3.51 -10.52 -3.01
C VAL A 22 -4.08 -11.78 -2.36
N GLN A 23 -5.13 -12.38 -2.96
CA GLN A 23 -5.73 -13.62 -2.46
C GLN A 23 -4.74 -14.78 -2.51
N GLN A 24 -3.95 -14.88 -3.56
CA GLN A 24 -2.89 -15.89 -3.68
C GLN A 24 -1.86 -15.75 -2.56
N ALA A 25 -1.30 -14.55 -2.35
CA ALA A 25 -0.32 -14.30 -1.28
C ALA A 25 -0.90 -14.58 0.12
N LYS A 26 -2.18 -14.24 0.35
CA LYS A 26 -2.88 -14.60 1.60
C LYS A 26 -3.01 -16.12 1.76
N ALA A 27 -3.31 -16.84 0.70
CA ALA A 27 -3.39 -18.30 0.72
C ALA A 27 -2.03 -18.97 0.96
N GLU A 28 -0.93 -18.33 0.58
CA GLU A 28 0.44 -18.72 0.90
C GLU A 28 0.84 -18.40 2.36
N GLY A 29 -0.04 -17.76 3.13
CA GLY A 29 0.18 -17.40 4.54
C GLY A 29 0.92 -16.09 4.75
N LYS A 30 1.06 -15.25 3.72
CA LYS A 30 1.68 -13.92 3.85
C LYS A 30 0.72 -12.91 4.50
N PHE A 31 1.29 -11.96 5.24
CA PHE A 31 0.54 -10.88 5.87
C PHE A 31 0.39 -9.68 4.92
N ALA A 32 -0.85 -9.20 4.79
CA ALA A 32 -1.19 -8.05 3.95
C ALA A 32 -1.10 -6.75 4.74
N ILE A 33 -0.19 -5.87 4.37
CA ILE A 33 0.07 -4.62 5.06
C ILE A 33 -0.41 -3.44 4.23
N GLY A 34 -1.45 -2.76 4.71
CA GLY A 34 -1.99 -1.56 4.06
C GLY A 34 -1.16 -0.31 4.32
N TYR A 35 -1.05 0.56 3.31
CA TYR A 35 -0.50 1.91 3.46
C TYR A 35 -1.19 2.89 2.50
N THR A 36 -1.02 4.19 2.71
CA THR A 36 -1.70 5.22 1.89
C THR A 36 -0.73 6.17 1.20
N CYS A 37 0.40 6.45 1.80
CA CYS A 37 1.29 7.53 1.40
C CYS A 37 2.74 7.06 1.27
N TYR A 38 3.48 7.59 0.30
CA TYR A 38 4.90 7.30 0.06
C TYR A 38 5.86 7.77 1.17
N PHE A 39 5.38 8.53 2.15
CA PHE A 39 6.14 8.79 3.36
C PHE A 39 6.26 7.56 4.26
N MET A 40 5.43 6.54 4.07
CA MET A 40 5.67 5.20 4.58
C MET A 40 6.62 4.48 3.62
N PRO A 41 7.81 4.05 4.05
CA PRO A 41 8.73 3.33 3.18
C PRO A 41 8.21 1.91 2.93
N GLU A 42 7.53 1.73 1.80
CA GLU A 42 6.86 0.46 1.48
C GLU A 42 7.79 -0.76 1.49
N VAL A 43 9.09 -0.57 1.24
CA VAL A 43 10.10 -1.63 1.31
C VAL A 43 10.11 -2.35 2.66
N LEU A 44 9.84 -1.64 3.75
CA LEU A 44 9.73 -2.24 5.09
C LEU A 44 8.46 -3.09 5.27
N LEU A 45 7.46 -2.88 4.41
CA LEU A 45 6.20 -3.63 4.43
C LEU A 45 6.25 -4.87 3.52
N ASP A 46 7.33 -5.05 2.77
CA ASP A 46 7.57 -6.16 1.86
C ASP A 46 8.66 -7.13 2.39
N LEU A 47 8.84 -7.18 3.72
CA LEU A 47 9.71 -8.16 4.37
C LEU A 47 9.25 -9.60 4.07
N PRO A 48 10.14 -10.60 4.08
CA PRO A 48 9.76 -11.99 3.88
C PRO A 48 8.60 -12.43 4.80
N GLY A 49 7.52 -12.90 4.21
CA GLY A 49 6.27 -13.23 4.93
C GLY A 49 5.23 -12.12 4.93
N CYS A 50 5.55 -10.93 4.39
CA CYS A 50 4.61 -9.82 4.22
C CYS A 50 4.54 -9.37 2.77
N PHE A 51 3.53 -8.56 2.47
CA PHE A 51 3.46 -7.77 1.25
C PHE A 51 2.70 -6.46 1.48
N SER A 52 3.15 -5.41 0.82
CA SER A 52 2.53 -4.09 0.90
C SER A 52 1.34 -3.97 -0.06
N VAL A 53 0.31 -3.25 0.37
CA VAL A 53 -0.84 -2.87 -0.47
C VAL A 53 -1.11 -1.39 -0.30
N ARG A 54 -0.88 -0.60 -1.32
CA ARG A 54 -1.31 0.80 -1.32
C ARG A 54 -2.82 0.87 -1.46
N LEU A 55 -3.49 1.42 -0.45
CA LEU A 55 -4.95 1.44 -0.43
C LEU A 55 -5.53 2.35 -1.51
N ARG A 56 -6.49 1.82 -2.22
CA ARG A 56 -7.34 2.49 -3.22
C ARG A 56 -8.78 2.09 -2.96
N ALA A 57 -9.70 2.92 -3.39
CA ALA A 57 -11.13 2.67 -3.27
C ALA A 57 -11.77 2.37 -4.66
N PRO A 58 -11.41 1.24 -5.32
CA PRO A 58 -12.05 0.87 -6.57
C PRO A 58 -13.55 0.67 -6.33
N ARG A 59 -14.37 1.03 -7.33
CA ARG A 59 -15.85 0.96 -7.30
C ARG A 59 -16.55 1.84 -6.26
N CYS A 60 -15.86 2.66 -5.51
CA CYS A 60 -16.50 3.66 -4.67
C CYS A 60 -17.06 4.78 -5.56
N SER A 61 -18.37 4.76 -5.80
CA SER A 61 -19.04 5.77 -6.62
C SER A 61 -19.34 7.05 -5.83
N SER A 62 -19.68 6.91 -4.55
CA SER A 62 -19.92 8.02 -3.62
C SER A 62 -19.56 7.62 -2.20
N PRO A 63 -18.86 8.48 -1.44
CA PRO A 63 -18.51 8.24 -0.05
C PRO A 63 -19.63 8.73 0.89
N ASP A 64 -20.84 8.28 0.72
CA ASP A 64 -22.03 8.81 1.40
C ASP A 64 -22.01 8.48 2.89
N ILE A 65 -21.74 7.23 3.28
CA ILE A 65 -21.68 6.81 4.68
C ILE A 65 -20.46 7.43 5.36
N ALA A 66 -19.31 7.39 4.70
CA ALA A 66 -18.08 7.99 5.23
C ALA A 66 -18.23 9.49 5.53
N THR A 67 -19.10 10.19 4.81
CA THR A 67 -19.36 11.62 5.01
C THR A 67 -20.03 11.92 6.37
N TYR A 68 -20.70 10.95 6.98
CA TYR A 68 -21.23 11.12 8.35
C TYR A 68 -20.12 11.11 9.42
N TYR A 69 -19.03 10.41 9.18
CA TYR A 69 -17.89 10.29 10.10
C TYR A 69 -16.78 11.27 9.79
N MET A 70 -16.57 11.51 8.49
CA MET A 70 -15.59 12.46 7.98
C MET A 70 -16.33 13.61 7.28
N SER A 71 -16.00 14.86 7.61
CA SER A 71 -16.67 16.02 7.01
C SER A 71 -16.66 15.97 5.47
N ALA A 72 -17.75 16.39 4.83
CA ALA A 72 -17.85 16.55 3.38
C ALA A 72 -16.80 17.53 2.78
N ARG A 73 -16.17 18.35 3.64
CA ARG A 73 -15.13 19.31 3.24
C ARG A 73 -13.73 18.68 3.15
N VAL A 74 -13.52 17.46 3.67
CA VAL A 74 -12.23 16.78 3.55
C VAL A 74 -12.11 16.13 2.18
N CYS A 75 -10.86 15.82 1.81
CA CYS A 75 -10.52 15.26 0.51
C CYS A 75 -11.32 13.98 0.21
N HIS A 76 -11.77 13.87 -1.04
CA HIS A 76 -12.60 12.75 -1.50
C HIS A 76 -11.86 11.42 -1.37
N TYR A 77 -10.54 11.38 -1.59
CA TYR A 77 -9.74 10.16 -1.49
C TYR A 77 -9.88 9.51 -0.10
N GLY A 78 -9.64 10.26 0.99
CA GLY A 78 -9.77 9.70 2.35
C GLY A 78 -11.18 9.23 2.67
N ARG A 79 -12.22 9.96 2.23
CA ARG A 79 -13.62 9.54 2.41
C ARG A 79 -13.92 8.26 1.62
N SER A 80 -13.45 8.17 0.38
CA SER A 80 -13.64 6.96 -0.44
C SER A 80 -12.92 5.74 0.12
N LEU A 81 -11.73 5.92 0.71
CA LEU A 81 -11.06 4.84 1.41
C LEU A 81 -11.89 4.35 2.60
N PHE A 82 -12.46 5.28 3.38
CA PHE A 82 -13.27 4.90 4.53
C PHE A 82 -14.60 4.25 4.12
N GLU A 83 -15.26 4.76 3.08
CA GLU A 83 -16.44 4.12 2.50
C GLU A 83 -16.16 2.68 2.10
N ARG A 84 -15.06 2.47 1.37
CA ARG A 84 -14.65 1.12 0.95
C ARG A 84 -14.32 0.21 2.13
N ALA A 85 -13.77 0.74 3.22
CA ALA A 85 -13.56 -0.02 4.45
C ALA A 85 -14.88 -0.47 5.08
N LEU A 86 -15.86 0.45 5.19
CA LEU A 86 -17.20 0.16 5.71
C LEU A 86 -17.94 -0.90 4.89
N GLU A 87 -17.68 -0.97 3.59
CA GLU A 87 -18.18 -2.02 2.70
C GLU A 87 -17.44 -3.36 2.82
N GLY A 88 -16.44 -3.45 3.70
CA GLY A 88 -15.62 -4.66 3.91
C GLY A 88 -14.53 -4.87 2.85
N GLY A 89 -14.26 -3.87 2.02
CA GLY A 89 -13.30 -3.98 0.91
C GLY A 89 -11.85 -4.20 1.34
N TYR A 90 -11.54 -4.05 2.63
CA TYR A 90 -10.19 -4.23 3.18
C TYR A 90 -10.12 -5.30 4.29
N ASN A 91 -11.11 -6.19 4.40
CA ASN A 91 -11.13 -7.27 5.39
C ASN A 91 -9.97 -8.28 5.24
N PHE A 92 -9.22 -8.22 4.14
CA PHE A 92 -8.04 -9.04 3.91
C PHE A 92 -6.78 -8.51 4.60
N LEU A 93 -6.80 -7.26 5.09
CA LEU A 93 -5.65 -6.64 5.73
C LEU A 93 -5.37 -7.24 7.12
N ASP A 94 -4.10 -7.39 7.43
CA ASP A 94 -3.62 -7.75 8.75
C ASP A 94 -3.21 -6.51 9.55
N ALA A 95 -2.64 -5.49 8.87
CA ALA A 95 -2.31 -4.21 9.50
C ALA A 95 -2.47 -3.04 8.52
N GLN A 96 -2.60 -1.84 9.08
CA GLN A 96 -2.53 -0.57 8.36
C GLN A 96 -1.44 0.30 8.98
N PHE A 97 -0.41 0.61 8.20
CA PHE A 97 0.63 1.54 8.60
C PHE A 97 0.39 2.93 8.01
N GLY A 98 0.41 3.93 8.87
CA GLY A 98 0.15 5.30 8.54
C GLY A 98 1.30 6.24 8.83
N THR A 99 1.22 7.44 8.26
CA THR A 99 2.14 8.53 8.53
C THR A 99 1.38 9.77 8.93
N GLU A 100 1.88 10.49 9.92
CA GLU A 100 1.28 11.74 10.40
C GLU A 100 1.59 12.94 9.48
N THR A 101 1.34 12.78 8.18
CA THR A 101 1.63 13.80 7.17
C THR A 101 0.40 14.49 6.62
N CYS A 102 -0.75 13.85 6.68
CA CYS A 102 -2.00 14.35 6.12
C CYS A 102 -3.17 14.08 7.06
N THR A 103 -3.77 15.15 7.58
CA THR A 103 -4.91 15.05 8.52
C THR A 103 -6.06 14.16 8.03
N VAL A 104 -6.30 14.12 6.72
CA VAL A 104 -7.40 13.30 6.16
C VAL A 104 -7.07 11.81 6.17
N THR A 105 -5.84 11.44 5.80
CA THR A 105 -5.41 10.05 5.86
C THR A 105 -5.23 9.57 7.29
N CYS A 106 -4.75 10.43 8.20
CA CYS A 106 -4.73 10.13 9.65
C CYS A 106 -6.15 9.85 10.16
N ARG A 107 -7.12 10.71 9.85
CA ARG A 107 -8.51 10.52 10.27
C ARG A 107 -9.12 9.22 9.75
N PHE A 108 -8.88 8.88 8.49
CA PHE A 108 -9.28 7.59 7.91
C PHE A 108 -8.70 6.42 8.72
N GLN A 109 -7.42 6.44 9.00
CA GLN A 109 -6.72 5.37 9.70
C GLN A 109 -7.13 5.28 11.18
N GLU A 110 -7.35 6.42 11.85
CA GLU A 110 -7.91 6.44 13.20
C GLU A 110 -9.28 5.75 13.25
N HIS A 111 -10.16 6.02 12.27
CA HIS A 111 -11.45 5.34 12.21
C HIS A 111 -11.31 3.83 11.98
N LEU A 112 -10.33 3.38 11.19
CA LEU A 112 -10.06 1.94 11.06
C LEU A 112 -9.67 1.30 12.39
N GLY A 113 -8.90 2.01 13.22
CA GLY A 113 -8.45 1.51 14.53
C GLY A 113 -9.52 1.55 15.62
N TYR A 114 -10.47 2.52 15.58
CA TYR A 114 -11.44 2.71 16.65
C TYR A 114 -12.81 2.05 16.39
N MET A 115 -13.16 1.75 15.15
CA MET A 115 -14.53 1.39 14.80
C MET A 115 -14.70 -0.09 14.45
N ASP A 116 -13.68 -0.91 14.64
CA ASP A 116 -13.69 -2.34 14.30
C ASP A 116 -14.27 -2.63 12.89
N VAL A 117 -13.93 -1.76 11.94
CA VAL A 117 -14.47 -1.83 10.56
C VAL A 117 -13.89 -3.03 9.80
N ILE A 118 -12.65 -3.38 10.10
CA ILE A 118 -11.95 -4.52 9.50
C ILE A 118 -12.30 -5.78 10.29
N GLN A 119 -12.87 -6.78 9.61
CA GLN A 119 -13.32 -8.03 10.21
C GLN A 119 -12.16 -9.02 10.41
N ASN A 120 -11.09 -8.54 11.01
CA ASN A 120 -9.93 -9.33 11.41
C ASN A 120 -9.59 -8.96 12.86
N PRO A 121 -9.75 -9.87 13.84
CA PRO A 121 -9.53 -9.56 15.25
C PRO A 121 -8.08 -9.22 15.59
N ASP A 122 -7.13 -9.64 14.77
CA ASP A 122 -5.70 -9.36 14.94
C ASP A 122 -5.24 -8.09 14.18
N PHE A 123 -6.17 -7.45 13.46
CA PHE A 123 -5.88 -6.21 12.73
C PHE A 123 -5.47 -5.10 13.67
N PHE A 124 -4.47 -4.33 13.27
CA PHE A 124 -4.05 -3.15 14.00
C PHE A 124 -3.65 -1.99 13.10
N VAL A 125 -3.66 -0.81 13.66
CA VAL A 125 -3.23 0.43 13.00
C VAL A 125 -2.10 1.03 13.81
N THR A 126 -1.07 1.51 13.14
CA THR A 126 0.02 2.27 13.76
C THR A 126 0.36 3.50 12.93
N PHE A 127 0.99 4.48 13.57
CA PHE A 127 1.36 5.75 12.97
C PHE A 127 2.84 6.03 13.18
N THR A 128 3.46 6.57 12.16
CA THR A 128 4.85 7.00 12.16
C THR A 128 4.90 8.52 11.98
N ASP A 129 5.57 9.23 12.87
CA ASP A 129 5.87 10.64 12.70
C ASP A 129 6.97 10.83 11.65
N VAL A 130 6.73 11.74 10.71
CA VAL A 130 7.67 12.03 9.63
C VAL A 130 8.20 13.44 9.79
N PRO A 131 9.50 13.61 10.07
CA PRO A 131 10.08 14.92 10.32
C PRO A 131 10.10 15.79 9.06
N PHE A 132 9.77 17.08 9.22
CA PHE A 132 9.78 18.06 8.12
C PHE A 132 11.18 18.54 7.74
N LYS A 133 12.16 18.44 8.64
CA LYS A 133 13.52 18.95 8.42
C LYS A 133 14.49 17.80 8.13
N LYS A 134 15.40 18.05 7.20
CA LYS A 134 16.51 17.12 6.87
C LYS A 134 17.76 17.51 7.63
N ASN A 135 17.94 16.95 8.82
CA ASN A 135 19.15 17.07 9.62
C ASN A 135 19.40 15.75 10.38
N GLN A 136 20.54 15.62 11.02
CA GLN A 136 20.93 14.36 11.67
C GLN A 136 19.93 13.92 12.76
N ASN A 137 19.41 14.86 13.56
CA ASN A 137 18.43 14.53 14.59
C ASN A 137 17.12 14.02 13.99
N SER A 138 16.71 14.58 12.86
CA SER A 138 15.50 14.12 12.13
C SER A 138 15.68 12.71 11.56
N ILE A 139 16.89 12.35 11.11
CA ILE A 139 17.18 11.00 10.62
C ILE A 139 17.05 10.01 11.77
N VAL A 140 17.74 10.26 12.89
CA VAL A 140 17.67 9.40 14.07
C VAL A 140 16.24 9.25 14.58
N HIS A 141 15.50 10.37 14.70
CA HIS A 141 14.09 10.33 15.10
C HIS A 141 13.25 9.46 14.15
N TYR A 142 13.44 9.59 12.83
CA TYR A 142 12.66 8.81 11.87
C TYR A 142 13.05 7.31 11.90
N GLU A 143 14.31 6.99 12.09
CA GLU A 143 14.78 5.61 12.32
C GLU A 143 14.10 5.01 13.56
N ASP A 144 14.10 5.72 14.70
CA ASP A 144 13.42 5.30 15.93
C ASP A 144 11.91 5.11 15.71
N GLN A 145 11.26 6.00 14.95
CA GLN A 145 9.84 5.89 14.60
C GLN A 145 9.56 4.65 13.75
N LEU A 146 10.38 4.38 12.73
CA LEU A 146 10.22 3.21 11.88
C LEU A 146 10.46 1.91 12.66
N GLN A 147 11.45 1.90 13.54
CA GLN A 147 11.69 0.74 14.40
C GLN A 147 10.49 0.48 15.32
N ALA A 148 10.09 1.46 16.11
CA ALA A 148 9.06 1.30 17.14
C ALA A 148 7.63 1.13 16.60
N HIS A 149 7.31 1.73 15.44
CA HIS A 149 5.94 1.77 14.92
C HIS A 149 5.73 0.94 13.64
N VAL A 150 6.79 0.39 13.04
CA VAL A 150 6.68 -0.48 11.87
C VAL A 150 7.29 -1.85 12.15
N LEU A 151 8.60 -1.91 12.40
CA LEU A 151 9.32 -3.18 12.50
C LEU A 151 8.96 -3.98 13.76
N ASP A 152 9.03 -3.34 14.93
CA ASP A 152 8.73 -4.02 16.20
C ASP A 152 7.29 -4.59 16.24
N PRO A 153 6.23 -3.83 15.85
CA PRO A 153 4.87 -4.39 15.80
C PRO A 153 4.70 -5.56 14.82
N MET A 154 5.39 -5.54 13.67
CA MET A 154 5.37 -6.66 12.72
C MET A 154 6.04 -7.90 13.31
N HIS A 155 7.16 -7.72 13.99
CA HIS A 155 7.86 -8.81 14.67
C HIS A 155 7.03 -9.37 15.85
N GLU A 156 6.55 -8.50 16.73
CA GLU A 156 5.83 -8.90 17.95
C GLU A 156 4.49 -9.59 17.66
N LYS A 157 3.74 -9.09 16.68
CA LYS A 157 2.40 -9.61 16.37
C LYS A 157 2.42 -10.80 15.41
N TYR A 158 3.31 -10.79 14.44
CA TYR A 158 3.30 -11.76 13.34
C TYR A 158 4.56 -12.60 13.25
N GLY A 159 5.56 -12.37 14.11
CA GLY A 159 6.82 -13.10 14.10
C GLY A 159 7.66 -12.85 12.85
N ILE A 160 7.46 -11.72 12.17
CA ILE A 160 8.20 -11.35 10.97
C ILE A 160 9.67 -11.17 11.33
N ASP A 161 10.54 -11.74 10.50
CA ASP A 161 11.98 -11.54 10.60
C ASP A 161 12.35 -10.12 10.16
N ILE A 162 12.91 -9.34 11.08
CA ILE A 162 13.35 -7.96 10.88
C ILE A 162 14.88 -7.82 10.87
N SER A 163 15.59 -8.93 10.64
CA SER A 163 17.05 -8.95 10.53
C SER A 163 17.55 -8.17 9.30
N ASP A 164 18.82 -7.79 9.32
CA ASP A 164 19.48 -7.14 8.19
C ASP A 164 19.36 -7.98 6.91
N GLU A 165 19.41 -9.31 7.01
CA GLU A 165 19.25 -10.22 5.89
C GLU A 165 17.84 -10.17 5.31
N ALA A 166 16.81 -10.06 6.15
CA ALA A 166 15.43 -9.92 5.71
C ALA A 166 15.20 -8.56 5.05
N LEU A 167 15.73 -7.48 5.64
CA LEU A 167 15.70 -6.14 5.06
C LEU A 167 16.39 -6.09 3.70
N MET A 168 17.55 -6.71 3.56
CA MET A 168 18.28 -6.76 2.27
C MET A 168 17.46 -7.47 1.19
N LYS A 169 16.79 -8.57 1.50
CA LYS A 169 15.90 -9.27 0.55
C LYS A 169 14.73 -8.38 0.09
N ALA A 170 14.13 -7.64 1.00
CA ALA A 170 13.06 -6.70 0.66
C ALA A 170 13.57 -5.55 -0.23
N ILE A 171 14.76 -5.02 0.04
CA ILE A 171 15.42 -4.00 -0.78
C ILE A 171 15.74 -4.54 -2.18
N GLU A 172 16.28 -5.75 -2.28
CA GLU A 172 16.60 -6.39 -3.56
C GLU A 172 15.34 -6.57 -4.42
N LEU A 173 14.26 -7.13 -3.86
CA LEU A 173 12.97 -7.26 -4.53
C LEU A 173 12.40 -5.91 -4.99
N HIS A 174 12.44 -4.91 -4.12
CA HIS A 174 11.97 -3.56 -4.44
C HIS A 174 12.78 -2.95 -5.60
N ASN A 175 14.10 -3.11 -5.59
CA ASN A 175 14.99 -2.62 -6.64
C ASN A 175 14.75 -3.34 -7.97
N GLU A 176 14.52 -4.65 -7.96
CA GLU A 176 14.19 -5.44 -9.14
C GLU A 176 12.90 -4.93 -9.80
N VAL A 177 11.81 -4.82 -9.03
CA VAL A 177 10.53 -4.28 -9.53
C VAL A 177 10.70 -2.85 -10.04
N SER A 178 11.44 -2.00 -9.33
CA SER A 178 11.70 -0.63 -9.75
C SER A 178 12.49 -0.56 -11.07
N ALA A 179 13.45 -1.46 -11.27
CA ALA A 179 14.22 -1.55 -12.51
C ALA A 179 13.32 -1.92 -13.70
N VAL A 180 12.44 -2.91 -13.53
CA VAL A 180 11.47 -3.33 -14.55
C VAL A 180 10.50 -2.19 -14.89
N ILE A 181 9.95 -1.50 -13.89
CA ILE A 181 9.05 -0.35 -14.11
C ILE A 181 9.77 0.78 -14.86
N ASN A 182 11.03 1.06 -14.54
CA ASN A 182 11.83 2.06 -15.26
C ASN A 182 12.09 1.66 -16.71
N GLU A 183 12.44 0.39 -16.97
CA GLU A 183 12.62 -0.14 -18.32
C GLU A 183 11.33 0.00 -19.15
N ILE A 184 10.20 -0.39 -18.60
CA ILE A 184 8.89 -0.22 -19.24
C ILE A 184 8.62 1.26 -19.51
N GLY A 185 8.96 2.15 -18.58
CA GLY A 185 8.86 3.59 -18.72
C GLY A 185 9.69 4.15 -19.88
N ASP A 186 10.83 3.55 -20.18
CA ASP A 186 11.74 3.97 -21.24
C ASP A 186 11.17 3.74 -22.64
N TYR A 187 10.29 2.74 -22.82
CA TYR A 187 9.58 2.54 -24.09
C TYR A 187 8.70 3.74 -24.50
N ARG A 188 8.37 4.64 -23.57
CA ARG A 188 7.66 5.89 -23.85
C ARG A 188 8.56 7.00 -24.39
N LYS A 189 9.88 6.87 -24.24
CA LYS A 189 10.88 7.85 -24.69
C LYS A 189 11.34 7.63 -26.13
N LEU A 190 10.93 6.53 -26.75
CA LEU A 190 11.29 6.21 -28.14
C LEU A 190 10.63 7.19 -29.12
N ASP A 191 11.25 7.42 -30.28
CA ASP A 191 10.68 8.25 -31.37
C ASP A 191 9.30 7.73 -31.79
N ASN A 192 9.12 6.41 -31.78
CA ASN A 192 7.83 5.74 -31.98
C ASN A 192 7.47 4.96 -30.70
N PRO A 193 6.81 5.57 -29.71
CA PRO A 193 6.49 4.93 -28.46
C PRO A 193 5.64 3.67 -28.66
N THR A 194 6.05 2.57 -28.04
CA THR A 194 5.33 1.29 -28.11
C THR A 194 4.32 1.10 -26.99
N ILE A 195 4.42 1.93 -25.95
CA ILE A 195 3.51 1.93 -24.79
C ILE A 195 2.95 3.35 -24.58
N THR A 196 1.68 3.44 -24.26
CA THR A 196 1.01 4.71 -23.93
C THR A 196 1.21 5.09 -22.47
N GLY A 197 0.94 6.37 -22.13
CA GLY A 197 0.93 6.82 -20.74
C GLY A 197 -0.10 6.10 -19.89
N TYR A 198 -1.24 5.72 -20.45
CA TYR A 198 -2.27 4.95 -19.77
C TYR A 198 -1.79 3.54 -19.41
N GLU A 199 -1.25 2.80 -20.37
CA GLU A 199 -0.72 1.44 -20.15
C GLU A 199 0.38 1.43 -19.11
N PHE A 200 1.31 2.37 -19.18
CA PHE A 200 2.36 2.53 -18.18
C PHE A 200 1.78 2.82 -16.78
N HIS A 201 0.76 3.70 -16.69
CA HIS A 201 0.13 4.03 -15.44
C HIS A 201 -0.60 2.84 -14.81
N VAL A 202 -1.30 2.02 -15.61
CA VAL A 202 -1.94 0.78 -15.15
C VAL A 202 -0.90 -0.17 -14.55
N ILE A 203 0.22 -0.42 -15.24
CA ILE A 203 1.30 -1.29 -14.74
C ILE A 203 1.90 -0.73 -13.44
N GLN A 204 2.20 0.58 -13.40
CA GLN A 204 2.73 1.24 -12.21
C GLN A 204 1.77 1.16 -11.02
N LEU A 205 0.45 1.26 -11.24
CA LEU A 205 -0.51 1.07 -10.16
C LEU A 205 -0.53 -0.37 -9.65
N CYS A 206 -0.45 -1.36 -10.54
CA CYS A 206 -0.40 -2.77 -10.15
C CYS A 206 0.80 -3.07 -9.26
N SER A 207 1.99 -2.50 -9.55
CA SER A 207 3.18 -2.69 -8.70
C SER A 207 3.05 -2.14 -7.27
N GLN A 208 2.04 -1.30 -7.01
CA GLN A 208 1.77 -0.72 -5.69
C GLN A 208 0.65 -1.44 -4.92
N VAL A 209 -0.20 -2.19 -5.62
CA VAL A 209 -1.40 -2.81 -5.03
C VAL A 209 -1.38 -4.33 -5.09
N CYS A 210 -0.36 -4.91 -5.69
CA CYS A 210 -0.16 -6.35 -5.75
C CYS A 210 1.15 -6.73 -5.04
N PRO A 211 1.26 -7.97 -4.53
CA PRO A 211 2.52 -8.49 -3.99
C PRO A 211 3.62 -8.41 -5.06
N LYS A 212 4.76 -7.84 -4.70
CA LYS A 212 5.86 -7.54 -5.64
C LYS A 212 6.52 -8.77 -6.24
N ASP A 213 6.48 -9.89 -5.53
CA ASP A 213 7.01 -11.18 -5.98
C ASP A 213 6.07 -11.96 -6.89
N LEU A 214 4.84 -11.50 -7.09
CA LEU A 214 3.83 -12.15 -7.93
C LEU A 214 3.48 -11.36 -9.21
N ILE A 215 3.98 -10.12 -9.35
CA ILE A 215 3.62 -9.23 -10.46
C ILE A 215 4.79 -8.98 -11.47
#